data_8475c993684fe87c8063f885379dc945
#
_entry.id   8475c993684fe87c8063f885379dc945
#
_cell.length_a   1.000
_cell.length_b   1.000
_cell.length_c   1.000
_cell.angle_alpha   90.00
_cell.angle_beta   90.00
_cell.angle_gamma   90.00
#
_symmetry.space_group_name_H-M   'P 1'
#
loop_
_entity.id
_entity.type
_entity.pdbx_description
1 polymer ?
#
loop_
_entity_poly.entity_id
_entity_poly.type
_entity_poly.pdbx_seq_one_letter_code
_entity_poly.pdbx_strand_id
1 'polypeptide(L)'
;MLKPVYLPSDRAIIRFTEIPGDDPPLLWLHGIMCSSTGELMPAAVQPELRGRRQLLIDFLGYGYSDRPVGFGYTLEEHARTIVAVIDALALTECAVIGHSMGGGVGILVASARPHIVSLLILAEGRLGLDPDGPDPIALRSEQDFVEHGFADLLDGQTRDAEALPEGLRAAHLGITRLVAPFALHRAEVARGRETNPPLRSLVKDLPMPRWYLEGELSDPEPDLQRDLAAMGVAWKVVPKSGHMMGIQNPKGLAQSIAEVLAASWPR
;
A
#
# COMPACT_ATOMS: atom_id res chain seq x y z
N MET A 1 -3.89 -7.14 17.15
CA MET A 1 -2.83 -8.05 17.63
C MET A 1 -1.96 -8.45 16.45
N LEU A 2 -0.63 -8.43 16.61
CA LEU A 2 0.32 -8.86 15.54
C LEU A 2 0.25 -10.38 15.36
N LYS A 3 0.04 -10.84 14.12
CA LYS A 3 -0.10 -12.26 13.76
C LYS A 3 0.86 -12.63 12.63
N PRO A 4 1.45 -13.84 12.64
CA PRO A 4 2.32 -14.34 11.59
C PRO A 4 1.58 -15.25 10.62
N VAL A 5 2.02 -15.25 9.35
CA VAL A 5 1.77 -16.32 8.37
C VAL A 5 3.11 -16.78 7.83
N TYR A 6 3.39 -18.08 7.89
CA TYR A 6 4.59 -18.65 7.29
C TYR A 6 4.38 -18.87 5.80
N LEU A 7 5.32 -18.42 4.99
CA LEU A 7 5.35 -18.54 3.53
C LEU A 7 6.40 -19.59 3.14
N PRO A 8 6.02 -20.85 2.85
CA PRO A 8 6.97 -21.92 2.58
C PRO A 8 7.88 -21.66 1.37
N SER A 9 7.34 -21.07 0.31
CA SER A 9 8.08 -20.75 -0.92
C SER A 9 9.22 -19.76 -0.69
N ASP A 10 9.06 -18.85 0.25
CA ASP A 10 10.03 -17.79 0.56
C ASP A 10 10.86 -18.11 1.81
N ARG A 11 10.49 -19.17 2.54
CA ARG A 11 11.04 -19.52 3.87
C ARG A 11 11.03 -18.32 4.82
N ALA A 12 9.93 -17.55 4.80
CA ALA A 12 9.80 -16.30 5.49
C ALA A 12 8.45 -16.21 6.20
N ILE A 13 8.37 -15.33 7.19
CA ILE A 13 7.14 -15.01 7.91
C ILE A 13 6.70 -13.61 7.48
N ILE A 14 5.52 -13.52 6.87
CA ILE A 14 4.81 -12.25 6.70
C ILE A 14 3.96 -12.00 7.94
N ARG A 15 3.91 -10.76 8.40
CA ARG A 15 3.16 -10.37 9.60
C ARG A 15 2.11 -9.33 9.27
N PHE A 16 1.01 -9.42 10.01
CA PHE A 16 -0.07 -8.43 9.92
C PHE A 16 -0.60 -8.09 11.30
N THR A 17 -1.08 -6.86 11.46
CA THR A 17 -1.82 -6.46 12.66
C THR A 17 -3.30 -6.64 12.39
N GLU A 18 -3.97 -7.45 13.22
CA GLU A 18 -5.41 -7.63 13.13
C GLU A 18 -6.13 -6.73 14.12
N ILE A 19 -7.10 -5.97 13.61
CA ILE A 19 -8.14 -5.29 14.37
C ILE A 19 -9.38 -6.19 14.29
N PRO A 20 -9.87 -6.72 15.42
CA PRO A 20 -11.06 -7.59 15.45
C PRO A 20 -12.31 -6.86 15.00
N GLY A 21 -13.22 -7.60 14.36
CA GLY A 21 -14.50 -7.09 13.89
C GLY A 21 -15.23 -8.15 13.07
N ASP A 22 -16.29 -7.72 12.39
CA ASP A 22 -17.12 -8.59 11.57
C ASP A 22 -16.44 -8.87 10.22
N ASP A 23 -16.54 -10.12 9.75
CA ASP A 23 -16.15 -10.54 8.42
C ASP A 23 -17.13 -10.03 7.34
N PRO A 24 -16.67 -9.90 6.11
CA PRO A 24 -15.32 -10.15 5.62
C PRO A 24 -14.39 -8.97 5.92
N PRO A 25 -13.05 -9.26 5.99
CA PRO A 25 -12.09 -8.29 6.41
C PRO A 25 -11.74 -7.23 5.35
N LEU A 26 -11.24 -6.08 5.83
CA LEU A 26 -10.50 -5.11 5.04
C LEU A 26 -9.02 -5.46 5.08
N LEU A 27 -8.38 -5.70 3.94
CA LEU A 27 -6.96 -5.91 3.79
C LEU A 27 -6.28 -4.58 3.44
N TRP A 28 -5.36 -4.12 4.29
CA TRP A 28 -4.62 -2.88 4.10
C TRP A 28 -3.21 -3.16 3.63
N LEU A 29 -2.82 -2.55 2.50
CA LEU A 29 -1.52 -2.70 1.84
C LEU A 29 -0.84 -1.34 1.75
N HIS A 30 0.31 -1.20 2.42
CA HIS A 30 1.03 0.07 2.58
C HIS A 30 1.83 0.49 1.34
N GLY A 31 2.28 1.74 1.34
CA GLY A 31 3.17 2.29 0.31
C GLY A 31 4.63 1.83 0.45
N ILE A 32 5.46 2.19 -0.53
CA ILE A 32 6.91 2.02 -0.46
C ILE A 32 7.48 2.87 0.68
N MET A 33 8.60 2.49 1.25
CA MET A 33 9.22 3.10 2.45
C MET A 33 8.35 3.11 3.71
N CYS A 34 7.21 2.43 3.72
CA CYS A 34 6.23 2.47 4.78
C CYS A 34 6.09 1.13 5.52
N SER A 35 5.26 1.12 6.54
CA SER A 35 4.72 -0.08 7.17
C SER A 35 3.23 0.15 7.46
N SER A 36 2.46 -0.91 7.52
CA SER A 36 1.02 -0.80 7.74
C SER A 36 0.67 -0.10 9.05
N THR A 37 1.42 -0.40 10.12
CA THR A 37 1.19 0.22 11.44
C THR A 37 1.62 1.68 11.49
N GLY A 38 2.68 2.05 10.76
CA GLY A 38 3.17 3.43 10.72
C GLY A 38 2.30 4.35 9.88
N GLU A 39 1.76 3.84 8.78
CA GLU A 39 1.07 4.63 7.78
C GLU A 39 -0.46 4.51 7.86
N LEU A 40 -0.99 3.29 7.90
CA LEU A 40 -2.41 3.01 7.70
C LEU A 40 -3.19 2.83 9.00
N MET A 41 -2.52 2.41 10.08
CA MET A 41 -3.15 2.21 11.39
C MET A 41 -3.88 3.46 11.91
N PRO A 42 -3.34 4.70 11.77
CA PRO A 42 -4.07 5.89 12.22
C PRO A 42 -5.44 6.04 11.58
N ALA A 43 -5.62 5.62 10.32
CA ALA A 43 -6.92 5.63 9.64
C ALA A 43 -7.77 4.40 10.03
N ALA A 44 -7.15 3.22 10.10
CA ALA A 44 -7.86 1.97 10.40
C ALA A 44 -8.56 1.96 11.76
N VAL A 45 -8.03 2.68 12.75
CA VAL A 45 -8.61 2.76 14.12
C VAL A 45 -9.68 3.84 14.27
N GLN A 46 -9.99 4.60 13.23
CA GLN A 46 -10.99 5.66 13.32
C GLN A 46 -12.40 5.09 13.58
N PRO A 47 -13.25 5.84 14.30
CA PRO A 47 -14.62 5.41 14.62
C PRO A 47 -15.46 5.03 13.41
N GLU A 48 -15.20 5.62 12.26
CA GLU A 48 -15.89 5.41 10.98
C GLU A 48 -15.76 3.97 10.46
N LEU A 49 -14.68 3.27 10.86
CA LEU A 49 -14.40 1.87 10.48
C LEU A 49 -14.58 0.88 11.62
N ARG A 50 -15.16 1.34 12.75
CA ARG A 50 -15.40 0.48 13.92
C ARG A 50 -16.30 -0.70 13.57
N GLY A 51 -16.01 -1.85 14.19
CA GLY A 51 -16.77 -3.10 14.03
C GLY A 51 -16.35 -3.93 12.83
N ARG A 52 -15.52 -3.41 11.92
CA ARG A 52 -15.01 -4.16 10.79
C ARG A 52 -13.71 -4.88 11.15
N ARG A 53 -13.60 -6.15 10.78
CA ARG A 53 -12.34 -6.88 10.86
C ARG A 53 -11.35 -6.29 9.87
N GLN A 54 -10.11 -6.02 10.31
CA GLN A 54 -9.10 -5.39 9.48
C GLN A 54 -7.77 -6.09 9.63
N LEU A 55 -7.09 -6.31 8.51
CA LEU A 55 -5.77 -6.96 8.44
C LEU A 55 -4.79 -5.96 7.81
N LEU A 56 -3.94 -5.35 8.64
CA LEU A 56 -2.92 -4.40 8.21
C LEU A 56 -1.63 -5.19 7.98
N ILE A 57 -1.29 -5.46 6.72
CA ILE A 57 -0.23 -6.39 6.33
C ILE A 57 1.07 -5.62 6.07
N ASP A 58 2.15 -6.00 6.75
CA ASP A 58 3.50 -5.53 6.43
C ASP A 58 4.07 -6.43 5.32
N PHE A 59 4.45 -5.86 4.19
CA PHE A 59 5.12 -6.62 3.13
C PHE A 59 6.45 -7.21 3.61
N LEU A 60 6.93 -8.29 2.98
CA LEU A 60 8.30 -8.75 3.22
C LEU A 60 9.30 -7.61 2.97
N GLY A 61 10.31 -7.48 3.82
CA GLY A 61 11.26 -6.37 3.77
C GLY A 61 10.83 -5.12 4.56
N TYR A 62 9.60 -5.06 5.01
CA TYR A 62 8.98 -3.89 5.65
C TYR A 62 8.39 -4.24 7.01
N GLY A 63 8.26 -3.24 7.87
CA GLY A 63 7.61 -3.36 9.16
C GLY A 63 8.15 -4.51 10.01
N TYR A 64 7.26 -5.35 10.48
CA TYR A 64 7.57 -6.51 11.32
C TYR A 64 7.72 -7.81 10.54
N SER A 65 7.54 -7.80 9.22
CA SER A 65 7.73 -8.97 8.36
C SER A 65 9.20 -9.31 8.16
N ASP A 66 9.48 -10.58 7.82
CA ASP A 66 10.84 -11.04 7.55
C ASP A 66 11.45 -10.35 6.31
N ARG A 67 12.78 -10.43 6.21
CA ARG A 67 13.58 -9.74 5.19
C ARG A 67 14.42 -10.73 4.39
N PRO A 68 13.79 -11.64 3.58
CA PRO A 68 14.52 -12.67 2.86
C PRO A 68 15.39 -12.07 1.74
N VAL A 69 16.70 -12.33 1.79
CA VAL A 69 17.67 -11.79 0.82
C VAL A 69 17.42 -12.30 -0.60
N GLY A 70 16.85 -13.50 -0.75
CA GLY A 70 16.52 -14.09 -2.05
C GLY A 70 15.21 -13.60 -2.67
N PHE A 71 14.47 -12.70 -2.03
CA PHE A 71 13.24 -12.14 -2.55
C PHE A 71 13.53 -10.92 -3.45
N GLY A 72 12.81 -10.77 -4.56
CA GLY A 72 13.10 -9.70 -5.54
C GLY A 72 12.43 -8.37 -5.23
N TYR A 73 11.42 -8.36 -4.35
CA TYR A 73 10.68 -7.16 -3.93
C TYR A 73 9.93 -6.45 -5.07
N THR A 74 9.53 -7.18 -6.10
CA THR A 74 8.66 -6.70 -7.16
C THR A 74 7.20 -6.66 -6.73
N LEU A 75 6.34 -5.92 -7.46
CA LEU A 75 4.89 -5.90 -7.19
C LEU A 75 4.28 -7.30 -7.30
N GLU A 76 4.72 -8.09 -8.30
CA GLU A 76 4.25 -9.44 -8.55
C GLU A 76 4.60 -10.39 -7.41
N GLU A 77 5.83 -10.28 -6.88
CA GLU A 77 6.25 -11.12 -5.75
C GLU A 77 5.50 -10.73 -4.48
N HIS A 78 5.33 -9.45 -4.20
CA HIS A 78 4.49 -9.00 -3.10
C HIS A 78 3.04 -9.47 -3.26
N ALA A 79 2.45 -9.35 -4.45
CA ALA A 79 1.09 -9.84 -4.71
C ALA A 79 0.96 -11.35 -4.45
N ARG A 80 1.95 -12.15 -4.87
CA ARG A 80 2.01 -13.59 -4.58
C ARG A 80 2.01 -13.87 -3.07
N THR A 81 2.74 -13.09 -2.27
CA THR A 81 2.74 -13.26 -0.80
C THR A 81 1.40 -12.89 -0.18
N ILE A 82 0.74 -11.84 -0.65
CA ILE A 82 -0.61 -11.47 -0.17
C ILE A 82 -1.65 -12.53 -0.54
N VAL A 83 -1.58 -13.09 -1.74
CA VAL A 83 -2.42 -14.22 -2.14
C VAL A 83 -2.21 -15.42 -1.20
N ALA A 84 -0.95 -15.73 -0.85
CA ALA A 84 -0.65 -16.79 0.11
C ALA A 84 -1.20 -16.50 1.52
N VAL A 85 -1.25 -15.23 1.95
CA VAL A 85 -1.91 -14.82 3.22
C VAL A 85 -3.42 -15.05 3.12
N ILE A 86 -4.07 -14.65 2.03
CA ILE A 86 -5.51 -14.87 1.79
C ILE A 86 -5.82 -16.36 1.88
N ASP A 87 -5.04 -17.19 1.20
CA ASP A 87 -5.23 -18.66 1.16
C ASP A 87 -4.97 -19.29 2.55
N ALA A 88 -3.90 -18.88 3.25
CA ALA A 88 -3.56 -19.39 4.59
C ALA A 88 -4.60 -19.03 5.67
N LEU A 89 -5.27 -17.88 5.52
CA LEU A 89 -6.35 -17.45 6.40
C LEU A 89 -7.73 -17.97 5.95
N ALA A 90 -7.78 -18.74 4.86
CA ALA A 90 -9.00 -19.29 4.25
C ALA A 90 -10.08 -18.20 4.03
N LEU A 91 -9.67 -17.01 3.60
CA LEU A 91 -10.61 -15.93 3.32
C LEU A 91 -11.43 -16.28 2.08
N THR A 92 -12.74 -16.18 2.22
CA THR A 92 -13.70 -16.41 1.12
C THR A 92 -14.14 -15.10 0.46
N GLU A 93 -13.96 -13.98 1.14
CA GLU A 93 -14.25 -12.65 0.65
C GLU A 93 -13.41 -11.61 1.41
N CYS A 94 -13.00 -10.54 0.75
CA CYS A 94 -12.35 -9.38 1.36
C CYS A 94 -12.47 -8.12 0.49
N ALA A 95 -12.32 -6.94 1.11
CA ALA A 95 -12.01 -5.71 0.40
C ALA A 95 -10.50 -5.43 0.52
N VAL A 96 -9.87 -4.96 -0.56
CA VAL A 96 -8.46 -4.57 -0.57
C VAL A 96 -8.36 -3.05 -0.64
N ILE A 97 -7.58 -2.47 0.28
CA ILE A 97 -7.26 -1.06 0.35
C ILE A 97 -5.75 -0.94 0.19
N GLY A 98 -5.31 -0.43 -0.95
CA GLY A 98 -3.88 -0.31 -1.28
C GLY A 98 -3.46 1.15 -1.47
N HIS A 99 -2.45 1.59 -0.69
CA HIS A 99 -1.85 2.90 -0.85
C HIS A 99 -0.60 2.83 -1.72
N SER A 100 -0.46 3.75 -2.67
CA SER A 100 0.75 3.90 -3.49
C SER A 100 1.21 2.56 -4.11
N MET A 101 2.40 2.05 -3.77
CA MET A 101 2.88 0.71 -4.15
C MET A 101 1.86 -0.39 -3.81
N GLY A 102 1.26 -0.32 -2.61
CA GLY A 102 0.22 -1.27 -2.17
C GLY A 102 -1.01 -1.29 -3.07
N GLY A 103 -1.30 -0.19 -3.77
CA GLY A 103 -2.35 -0.13 -4.79
C GLY A 103 -2.02 -1.00 -6.01
N GLY A 104 -0.78 -0.90 -6.52
CA GLY A 104 -0.30 -1.78 -7.60
C GLY A 104 -0.33 -3.26 -7.20
N VAL A 105 0.12 -3.58 -5.99
CA VAL A 105 0.00 -4.94 -5.42
C VAL A 105 -1.47 -5.36 -5.33
N GLY A 106 -2.35 -4.46 -4.85
CA GLY A 106 -3.79 -4.72 -4.74
C GLY A 106 -4.47 -5.06 -6.06
N ILE A 107 -4.09 -4.39 -7.16
CA ILE A 107 -4.56 -4.71 -8.51
C ILE A 107 -4.17 -6.13 -8.90
N LEU A 108 -2.91 -6.51 -8.68
CA LEU A 108 -2.41 -7.87 -8.99
C LEU A 108 -3.10 -8.94 -8.14
N VAL A 109 -3.32 -8.67 -6.84
CA VAL A 109 -4.07 -9.56 -5.93
C VAL A 109 -5.51 -9.74 -6.40
N ALA A 110 -6.20 -8.65 -6.73
CA ALA A 110 -7.57 -8.68 -7.22
C ALA A 110 -7.69 -9.43 -8.55
N SER A 111 -6.70 -9.27 -9.44
CA SER A 111 -6.61 -10.04 -10.70
C SER A 111 -6.39 -11.53 -10.45
N ALA A 112 -5.56 -11.90 -9.47
CA ALA A 112 -5.27 -13.30 -9.13
C ALA A 112 -6.40 -13.99 -8.34
N ARG A 113 -7.22 -13.24 -7.61
CA ARG A 113 -8.32 -13.75 -6.75
C ARG A 113 -9.63 -12.96 -6.96
N PRO A 114 -10.14 -12.85 -8.22
CA PRO A 114 -11.31 -12.00 -8.52
C PRO A 114 -12.61 -12.49 -7.87
N HIS A 115 -12.65 -13.74 -7.40
CA HIS A 115 -13.79 -14.31 -6.67
C HIS A 115 -13.74 -14.09 -5.17
N ILE A 116 -12.59 -13.62 -4.64
CA ILE A 116 -12.38 -13.36 -3.21
C ILE A 116 -12.33 -11.85 -2.94
N VAL A 117 -11.65 -11.09 -3.80
CA VAL A 117 -11.62 -9.63 -3.70
C VAL A 117 -12.91 -9.08 -4.27
N SER A 118 -13.78 -8.58 -3.42
CA SER A 118 -15.11 -8.06 -3.79
C SER A 118 -15.19 -6.54 -3.87
N LEU A 119 -14.14 -5.83 -3.44
CA LEU A 119 -13.96 -4.39 -3.58
C LEU A 119 -12.46 -4.05 -3.61
N LEU A 120 -12.06 -3.14 -4.50
CA LEU A 120 -10.70 -2.60 -4.56
C LEU A 120 -10.73 -1.08 -4.36
N ILE A 121 -9.98 -0.58 -3.37
CA ILE A 121 -9.78 0.84 -3.08
C ILE A 121 -8.30 1.17 -3.28
N LEU A 122 -8.01 2.08 -4.19
CA LEU A 122 -6.68 2.57 -4.52
C LEU A 122 -6.51 3.97 -3.90
N ALA A 123 -5.85 4.07 -2.78
CA ALA A 123 -5.50 5.34 -2.15
C ALA A 123 -4.22 5.88 -2.81
N GLU A 124 -4.36 6.71 -3.84
CA GLU A 124 -3.29 7.11 -4.76
C GLU A 124 -2.44 5.91 -5.18
N GLY A 125 -3.15 4.80 -5.47
CA GLY A 125 -2.54 3.55 -5.84
C GLY A 125 -1.85 3.62 -7.19
N ARG A 126 -0.67 3.02 -7.26
CA ARG A 126 0.14 2.95 -8.48
C ARG A 126 -0.63 2.28 -9.63
N LEU A 127 -0.67 2.94 -10.77
CA LEU A 127 -1.33 2.47 -12.00
C LEU A 127 -0.37 2.19 -13.17
N GLY A 128 0.91 2.52 -13.04
CA GLY A 128 1.90 2.35 -14.10
C GLY A 128 3.28 2.86 -13.69
N LEU A 129 4.09 3.24 -14.68
CA LEU A 129 5.39 3.86 -14.47
C LEU A 129 5.22 5.27 -13.89
N ASP A 130 6.21 5.68 -13.12
CA ASP A 130 6.30 7.04 -12.65
C ASP A 130 6.65 7.97 -13.82
N PRO A 131 5.86 9.02 -14.09
CA PRO A 131 6.14 9.93 -15.19
C PRO A 131 7.46 10.70 -15.01
N ASP A 132 7.91 10.91 -13.78
CA ASP A 132 9.16 11.60 -13.47
C ASP A 132 10.41 10.69 -13.62
N GLY A 133 10.20 9.42 -13.99
CA GLY A 133 11.26 8.45 -14.20
C GLY A 133 11.69 7.72 -12.91
N PRO A 134 12.87 7.08 -12.92
CA PRO A 134 13.33 6.28 -11.81
C PRO A 134 13.73 7.13 -10.60
N ASP A 135 13.37 6.66 -9.42
CA ASP A 135 13.82 7.28 -8.16
C ASP A 135 15.36 7.30 -8.06
N PRO A 136 15.98 8.34 -7.49
CA PRO A 136 17.42 8.41 -7.25
C PRO A 136 18.01 7.20 -6.52
N ILE A 137 17.23 6.52 -5.68
CA ILE A 137 17.62 5.27 -5.02
C ILE A 137 17.94 4.19 -6.06
N ALA A 138 17.11 4.06 -7.09
CA ALA A 138 17.28 3.06 -8.15
C ALA A 138 18.51 3.32 -9.05
N LEU A 139 19.04 4.54 -9.05
CA LEU A 139 20.21 4.91 -9.83
C LEU A 139 21.55 4.56 -9.12
N ARG A 140 21.53 4.26 -7.83
CA ARG A 140 22.69 3.78 -7.08
C ARG A 140 22.83 2.25 -7.24
N SER A 141 24.05 1.72 -7.01
CA SER A 141 24.16 0.27 -6.82
C SER A 141 23.54 -0.16 -5.49
N GLU A 142 23.04 -1.41 -5.41
CA GLU A 142 22.47 -1.94 -4.16
C GLU A 142 23.49 -1.85 -3.03
N GLN A 143 24.75 -2.20 -3.30
CA GLN A 143 25.82 -2.14 -2.30
C GLN A 143 26.00 -0.71 -1.77
N ASP A 144 26.16 0.27 -2.65
CA ASP A 144 26.34 1.66 -2.24
C ASP A 144 25.14 2.22 -1.47
N PHE A 145 23.92 1.86 -1.91
CA PHE A 145 22.73 2.28 -1.20
C PHE A 145 22.63 1.66 0.20
N VAL A 146 22.95 0.37 0.34
CA VAL A 146 22.93 -0.33 1.63
C VAL A 146 24.01 0.20 2.58
N GLU A 147 25.20 0.45 2.08
CA GLU A 147 26.34 0.89 2.90
C GLU A 147 26.26 2.38 3.30
N HIS A 148 25.71 3.24 2.44
CA HIS A 148 25.72 4.70 2.63
C HIS A 148 24.35 5.35 2.37
N GLY A 149 23.72 5.06 1.22
CA GLY A 149 22.57 5.78 0.73
C GLY A 149 21.33 5.70 1.63
N PHE A 150 21.15 4.60 2.36
CA PHE A 150 20.05 4.50 3.30
C PHE A 150 20.24 5.41 4.52
N ALA A 151 21.46 5.57 5.01
CA ALA A 151 21.76 6.55 6.06
C ALA A 151 21.54 7.98 5.56
N ASP A 152 22.01 8.29 4.35
CA ASP A 152 21.78 9.61 3.72
C ASP A 152 20.28 9.93 3.60
N LEU A 153 19.46 8.92 3.20
CA LEU A 153 18.00 9.04 3.13
C LEU A 153 17.38 9.37 4.49
N LEU A 154 17.76 8.64 5.55
CA LEU A 154 17.25 8.88 6.90
C LEU A 154 17.66 10.25 7.45
N ASP A 155 18.86 10.70 7.14
CA ASP A 155 19.35 12.04 7.52
C ASP A 155 18.59 13.14 6.76
N GLY A 156 18.29 12.92 5.47
CA GLY A 156 17.43 13.79 4.67
C GLY A 156 16.05 13.91 5.29
N GLN A 157 15.39 12.79 5.52
CA GLN A 157 14.07 12.74 6.16
C GLN A 157 14.05 13.40 7.54
N THR A 158 15.15 13.29 8.29
CA THR A 158 15.26 13.93 9.61
C THR A 158 15.27 15.45 9.48
N ARG A 159 16.02 15.99 8.51
CA ARG A 159 16.00 17.43 8.22
C ARG A 159 14.64 17.93 7.74
N ASP A 160 14.00 17.21 6.81
CA ASP A 160 12.70 17.58 6.27
C ASP A 160 11.62 17.53 7.35
N ALA A 161 11.71 16.58 8.28
CA ALA A 161 10.78 16.46 9.39
C ALA A 161 10.81 17.64 10.36
N GLU A 162 11.91 18.42 10.42
CA GLU A 162 11.98 19.61 11.27
C GLU A 162 10.92 20.66 10.91
N ALA A 163 10.52 20.71 9.63
CA ALA A 163 9.46 21.60 9.14
C ALA A 163 8.04 21.09 9.42
N LEU A 164 7.88 19.82 9.82
CA LEU A 164 6.58 19.21 10.05
C LEU A 164 6.04 19.51 11.47
N PRO A 165 4.71 19.60 11.64
CA PRO A 165 4.07 19.57 12.95
C PRO A 165 4.50 18.33 13.74
N GLU A 166 4.64 18.46 15.08
CA GLU A 166 5.19 17.41 15.96
C GLU A 166 4.50 16.05 15.77
N GLY A 167 3.17 16.01 15.65
CA GLY A 167 2.43 14.77 15.46
C GLY A 167 2.73 14.05 14.13
N LEU A 168 3.04 14.80 13.07
CA LEU A 168 3.42 14.23 11.77
C LEU A 168 4.90 13.85 11.73
N ARG A 169 5.76 14.58 12.47
CA ARG A 169 7.20 14.35 12.54
C ARG A 169 7.53 12.95 13.02
N ALA A 170 6.94 12.53 14.14
CA ALA A 170 7.20 11.21 14.71
C ALA A 170 6.78 10.08 13.77
N ALA A 171 5.63 10.21 13.10
CA ALA A 171 5.17 9.26 12.10
C ALA A 171 6.13 9.19 10.92
N HIS A 172 6.46 10.34 10.33
CA HIS A 172 7.37 10.45 9.18
C HIS A 172 8.74 9.82 9.47
N LEU A 173 9.34 10.10 10.63
CA LEU A 173 10.64 9.56 11.02
C LEU A 173 10.61 8.06 11.35
N GLY A 174 9.47 7.55 11.85
CA GLY A 174 9.35 6.16 12.28
C GLY A 174 9.16 5.15 11.16
N ILE A 175 8.52 5.56 10.06
CA ILE A 175 8.06 4.66 9.01
C ILE A 175 9.23 3.99 8.27
N THR A 176 10.13 4.76 7.72
CA THR A 176 11.24 4.26 6.87
C THR A 176 12.26 3.46 7.67
N ARG A 177 12.42 3.72 8.98
CA ARG A 177 13.34 2.97 9.84
C ARG A 177 13.01 1.49 10.00
N LEU A 178 11.78 1.08 9.65
CA LEU A 178 11.34 -0.31 9.66
C LEU A 178 11.50 -1.01 8.29
N VAL A 179 12.20 -0.38 7.35
CA VAL A 179 12.43 -0.93 6.01
C VAL A 179 13.84 -1.49 5.90
N ALA A 180 14.00 -2.67 5.28
CA ALA A 180 15.33 -3.18 4.96
C ALA A 180 15.93 -2.39 3.79
N PRO A 181 17.16 -1.85 3.89
CA PRO A 181 17.76 -1.03 2.83
C PRO A 181 17.78 -1.71 1.45
N PHE A 182 18.21 -2.97 1.38
CA PHE A 182 18.25 -3.72 0.12
C PHE A 182 16.85 -4.00 -0.44
N ALA A 183 15.83 -4.16 0.43
CA ALA A 183 14.45 -4.35 -0.01
C ALA A 183 13.90 -3.07 -0.65
N LEU A 184 14.17 -1.92 -0.05
CA LEU A 184 13.81 -0.62 -0.60
C LEU A 184 14.49 -0.38 -1.95
N HIS A 185 15.81 -0.61 -2.05
CA HIS A 185 16.54 -0.45 -3.30
C HIS A 185 15.94 -1.30 -4.43
N ARG A 186 15.71 -2.60 -4.17
CA ARG A 186 15.13 -3.51 -5.17
C ARG A 186 13.71 -3.12 -5.57
N ALA A 187 12.90 -2.69 -4.62
CA ALA A 187 11.54 -2.22 -4.91
C ALA A 187 11.56 -0.96 -5.80
N GLU A 188 12.49 -0.01 -5.55
CA GLU A 188 12.64 1.18 -6.41
C GLU A 188 13.17 0.82 -7.81
N VAL A 189 14.11 -0.09 -7.91
CA VAL A 189 14.56 -0.62 -9.22
C VAL A 189 13.39 -1.30 -9.96
N ALA A 190 12.59 -2.12 -9.27
CA ALA A 190 11.42 -2.77 -9.85
C ALA A 190 10.33 -1.76 -10.25
N ARG A 191 10.20 -0.65 -9.51
CA ARG A 191 9.28 0.45 -9.83
C ARG A 191 9.57 1.11 -11.19
N GLY A 192 10.81 1.10 -11.63
CA GLY A 192 11.21 1.56 -12.96
C GLY A 192 10.80 0.65 -14.12
N ARG A 193 10.08 -0.46 -13.85
CA ARG A 193 9.63 -1.41 -14.86
C ARG A 193 8.11 -1.50 -14.91
N GLU A 194 7.58 -1.64 -16.13
CA GLU A 194 6.15 -1.92 -16.31
C GLU A 194 5.86 -3.39 -15.93
N THR A 195 4.73 -3.61 -15.29
CA THR A 195 4.22 -4.97 -15.06
C THR A 195 3.75 -5.59 -16.38
N ASN A 196 3.71 -6.90 -16.45
CA ASN A 196 3.18 -7.61 -17.63
C ASN A 196 2.09 -8.61 -17.20
N PRO A 197 0.81 -8.34 -17.51
CA PRO A 197 0.24 -7.17 -18.21
C PRO A 197 0.37 -5.84 -17.43
N PRO A 198 0.26 -4.68 -18.12
CA PRO A 198 0.26 -3.36 -17.47
C PRO A 198 -0.88 -3.22 -16.44
N LEU A 199 -0.62 -2.54 -15.30
CA LEU A 199 -1.62 -2.36 -14.23
C LEU A 199 -2.91 -1.68 -14.74
N ARG A 200 -2.80 -0.68 -15.61
CA ARG A 200 -3.96 0.00 -16.20
C ARG A 200 -4.86 -0.97 -17.00
N SER A 201 -4.27 -1.94 -17.69
CA SER A 201 -5.03 -2.97 -18.39
C SER A 201 -5.71 -3.92 -17.42
N LEU A 202 -4.98 -4.38 -16.40
CA LEU A 202 -5.55 -5.27 -15.38
C LEU A 202 -6.72 -4.63 -14.65
N VAL A 203 -6.56 -3.39 -14.14
CA VAL A 203 -7.60 -2.71 -13.37
C VAL A 203 -8.88 -2.50 -14.18
N LYS A 204 -8.76 -2.27 -15.49
CA LYS A 204 -9.90 -2.12 -16.40
C LYS A 204 -10.75 -3.39 -16.45
N ASP A 205 -10.12 -4.56 -16.42
CA ASP A 205 -10.76 -5.86 -16.61
C ASP A 205 -11.27 -6.50 -15.31
N LEU A 206 -11.00 -5.88 -14.15
CA LEU A 206 -11.47 -6.38 -12.86
C LEU A 206 -13.00 -6.33 -12.75
N PRO A 207 -13.66 -7.41 -12.25
CA PRO A 207 -15.12 -7.48 -12.23
C PRO A 207 -15.77 -6.77 -11.02
N MET A 208 -14.99 -6.53 -9.93
CA MET A 208 -15.51 -5.91 -8.71
C MET A 208 -15.54 -4.38 -8.80
N PRO A 209 -16.32 -3.68 -7.95
CA PRO A 209 -16.23 -2.23 -7.79
C PRO A 209 -14.80 -1.78 -7.48
N ARG A 210 -14.37 -0.69 -8.11
CA ARG A 210 -13.02 -0.12 -7.98
C ARG A 210 -13.13 1.37 -7.73
N TRP A 211 -12.41 1.85 -6.73
CA TRP A 211 -12.36 3.25 -6.35
C TRP A 211 -10.91 3.75 -6.30
N TYR A 212 -10.72 4.98 -6.73
CA TYR A 212 -9.48 5.71 -6.56
C TYR A 212 -9.73 6.88 -5.60
N LEU A 213 -8.96 6.93 -4.52
CA LEU A 213 -8.97 8.02 -3.56
C LEU A 213 -7.75 8.90 -3.84
N GLU A 214 -7.99 10.19 -4.06
CA GLU A 214 -6.97 11.19 -4.33
C GLU A 214 -6.92 12.19 -3.20
N GLY A 215 -5.73 12.59 -2.77
CA GLY A 215 -5.56 13.66 -1.79
C GLY A 215 -5.86 15.03 -2.40
N GLU A 216 -6.63 15.87 -1.71
CA GLU A 216 -6.97 17.25 -2.16
C GLU A 216 -5.73 18.10 -2.47
N LEU A 217 -4.63 17.84 -1.77
CA LEU A 217 -3.37 18.60 -1.87
C LEU A 217 -2.32 17.91 -2.75
N SER A 218 -2.66 16.79 -3.37
CA SER A 218 -1.79 16.12 -4.33
C SER A 218 -1.81 16.84 -5.65
N ASP A 219 -0.76 16.62 -6.45
CA ASP A 219 -0.67 17.08 -7.84
C ASP A 219 -0.85 15.85 -8.76
N PRO A 220 -2.08 15.57 -9.19
CA PRO A 220 -2.37 14.36 -9.96
C PRO A 220 -1.79 14.43 -11.37
N GLU A 221 -1.56 13.25 -11.96
CA GLU A 221 -1.24 13.16 -13.37
C GLU A 221 -2.28 13.89 -14.22
N PRO A 222 -1.86 14.63 -15.27
CA PRO A 222 -2.79 15.21 -16.21
C PRO A 222 -3.77 14.13 -16.74
N ASP A 223 -5.05 14.47 -16.79
CA ASP A 223 -6.10 13.58 -17.30
C ASP A 223 -6.41 12.33 -16.45
N LEU A 224 -5.82 12.17 -15.25
CA LEU A 224 -6.02 10.99 -14.38
C LEU A 224 -7.50 10.64 -14.21
N GLN A 225 -8.36 11.61 -13.91
CA GLN A 225 -9.79 11.38 -13.70
C GLN A 225 -10.48 10.85 -14.96
N ARG A 226 -10.13 11.36 -16.13
CA ARG A 226 -10.64 10.87 -17.42
C ARG A 226 -10.21 9.43 -17.65
N ASP A 227 -8.96 9.10 -17.35
CA ASP A 227 -8.41 7.77 -17.55
C ASP A 227 -9.03 6.77 -16.56
N LEU A 228 -9.23 7.16 -15.30
CA LEU A 228 -9.95 6.36 -14.30
C LEU A 228 -11.39 6.05 -14.77
N ALA A 229 -12.10 7.07 -15.26
CA ALA A 229 -13.45 6.89 -15.77
C ALA A 229 -13.48 5.93 -16.97
N ALA A 230 -12.50 6.03 -17.89
CA ALA A 230 -12.37 5.13 -19.04
C ALA A 230 -12.07 3.67 -18.64
N MET A 231 -11.42 3.48 -17.48
CA MET A 231 -11.18 2.15 -16.88
C MET A 231 -12.35 1.67 -16.00
N GLY A 232 -13.41 2.47 -15.83
CA GLY A 232 -14.54 2.13 -14.95
C GLY A 232 -14.19 2.17 -13.46
N VAL A 233 -13.21 2.99 -13.08
CA VAL A 233 -12.81 3.25 -11.69
C VAL A 233 -13.51 4.49 -11.19
N ALA A 234 -14.27 4.38 -10.10
CA ALA A 234 -14.88 5.53 -9.46
C ALA A 234 -13.80 6.36 -8.73
N TRP A 235 -14.01 7.66 -8.62
CA TRP A 235 -13.05 8.60 -8.05
C TRP A 235 -13.64 9.40 -6.91
N LYS A 236 -12.80 9.71 -5.91
CA LYS A 236 -13.18 10.51 -4.75
C LYS A 236 -11.97 11.24 -4.17
N VAL A 237 -12.19 12.49 -3.71
CA VAL A 237 -11.15 13.28 -3.02
C VAL A 237 -11.17 13.03 -1.52
N VAL A 238 -10.00 12.86 -0.93
CA VAL A 238 -9.78 12.87 0.52
C VAL A 238 -9.35 14.28 0.92
N PRO A 239 -10.17 15.01 1.70
CA PRO A 239 -9.90 16.41 1.99
C PRO A 239 -8.65 16.58 2.86
N LYS A 240 -7.98 17.74 2.72
CA LYS A 240 -6.84 18.17 3.56
C LYS A 240 -5.72 17.14 3.69
N SER A 241 -5.46 16.39 2.63
CA SER A 241 -4.35 15.46 2.54
C SER A 241 -3.72 15.48 1.15
N GLY A 242 -2.44 15.22 1.09
CA GLY A 242 -1.72 14.84 -0.12
C GLY A 242 -1.48 13.34 -0.11
N HIS A 243 -0.38 12.91 -0.76
CA HIS A 243 -0.05 11.49 -0.95
C HIS A 243 -0.07 10.64 0.33
N MET A 244 0.47 11.15 1.43
CA MET A 244 0.54 10.43 2.71
C MET A 244 -0.76 10.57 3.53
N MET A 245 -1.91 10.34 2.89
CA MET A 245 -3.24 10.62 3.46
C MET A 245 -3.54 9.87 4.76
N GLY A 246 -2.99 8.67 4.96
CA GLY A 246 -3.13 7.89 6.20
C GLY A 246 -2.52 8.59 7.42
N ILE A 247 -1.52 9.45 7.19
CA ILE A 247 -0.83 10.23 8.22
C ILE A 247 -1.36 11.66 8.28
N GLN A 248 -1.54 12.31 7.11
CA GLN A 248 -1.91 13.72 7.03
C GLN A 248 -3.35 13.99 7.44
N ASN A 249 -4.27 13.11 7.05
CA ASN A 249 -5.67 13.18 7.47
C ASN A 249 -6.28 11.78 7.66
N PRO A 250 -5.89 11.04 8.70
CA PRO A 250 -6.38 9.67 8.94
C PRO A 250 -7.91 9.59 9.07
N LYS A 251 -8.54 10.61 9.69
CA LYS A 251 -9.99 10.68 9.80
C LYS A 251 -10.66 10.89 8.43
N GLY A 252 -10.15 11.78 7.61
CA GLY A 252 -10.68 12.02 6.25
C GLY A 252 -10.54 10.78 5.37
N LEU A 253 -9.42 10.06 5.45
CA LEU A 253 -9.24 8.79 4.75
C LEU A 253 -10.25 7.74 5.24
N ALA A 254 -10.39 7.55 6.55
CA ALA A 254 -11.34 6.59 7.13
C ALA A 254 -12.79 6.91 6.74
N GLN A 255 -13.18 8.19 6.76
CA GLN A 255 -14.48 8.63 6.34
C GLN A 255 -14.73 8.36 4.85
N SER A 256 -13.76 8.67 4.00
CA SER A 256 -13.86 8.38 2.55
C SER A 256 -13.99 6.89 2.28
N ILE A 257 -13.23 6.05 2.99
CA ILE A 257 -13.34 4.59 2.89
C ILE A 257 -14.72 4.11 3.38
N ALA A 258 -15.21 4.61 4.51
CA ALA A 258 -16.53 4.23 5.04
C ALA A 258 -17.67 4.56 4.05
N GLU A 259 -17.60 5.72 3.38
CA GLU A 259 -18.56 6.11 2.34
C GLU A 259 -18.47 5.19 1.10
N VAL A 260 -17.26 4.82 0.68
CA VAL A 260 -17.05 3.84 -0.41
C VAL A 260 -17.63 2.48 -0.04
N LEU A 261 -17.36 2.01 1.18
CA LEU A 261 -17.91 0.75 1.69
C LEU A 261 -19.44 0.77 1.70
N ALA A 262 -20.06 1.86 2.15
CA ALA A 262 -21.52 2.00 2.16
C ALA A 262 -22.12 2.00 0.74
N ALA A 263 -21.43 2.62 -0.22
CA ALA A 263 -21.89 2.72 -1.60
C ALA A 263 -21.71 1.43 -2.42
N SER A 264 -20.64 0.69 -2.18
CA SER A 264 -20.20 -0.40 -3.07
C SER A 264 -20.07 -1.75 -2.37
N TRP A 265 -20.16 -1.79 -1.05
CA TRP A 265 -19.99 -3.00 -0.24
C TRP A 265 -20.88 -2.95 1.01
N PRO A 266 -22.21 -2.70 0.84
CA PRO A 266 -23.15 -2.58 1.97
C PRO A 266 -23.29 -3.93 2.69
N ARG A 267 -23.32 -3.87 4.04
CA ARG A 267 -23.48 -5.04 4.93
C ARG A 267 -24.34 -4.66 6.13
#